data_3192432ff0dfe8277162e640478acfb8
#
_entry.id   3192432ff0dfe8277162e640478acfb8
#
_cell.length_a   1.000
_cell.length_b   1.000
_cell.length_c   1.000
_cell.angle_alpha   90.00
_cell.angle_beta   90.00
_cell.angle_gamma   90.00
#
_symmetry.space_group_name_H-M   'P 1'
#
loop_
_entity.id
_entity.type
_entity.pdbx_description
1 polymer ?
#
loop_
_entity_poly.entity_id
_entity_poly.type
_entity_poly.pdbx_seq_one_letter_code
_entity_poly.pdbx_strand_id
1 'polypeptide(L)'
;MNIFFLHRDPSRAAKAQCDMVLETTQMLSTAARRFGNNVGYKPAYPNHPMTLWVSDTRDNLCWTLQHAMELSKEYTARYGKLHACQKVIDDIHLYFRDISFDNITEPPQCMPDEFKCDDYVRAYRDYYIHKIGDWKLPPKWFKSLDADPYYANV
;
A
#
# COMPACT_ATOMS: atom_id res chain seq x y z
N MET A 1 5.19 7.62 -6.31
CA MET A 1 4.19 7.44 -5.22
C MET A 1 3.07 6.57 -5.74
N ASN A 2 2.83 5.45 -5.08
CA ASN A 2 1.79 4.51 -5.53
C ASN A 2 1.41 3.55 -4.39
N ILE A 3 0.31 2.84 -4.54
CA ILE A 3 -0.03 1.63 -3.78
C ILE A 3 -0.18 0.51 -4.81
N PHE A 4 0.53 -0.58 -4.62
CA PHE A 4 0.40 -1.75 -5.48
C PHE A 4 -0.67 -2.68 -4.91
N PHE A 5 -1.84 -2.68 -5.54
CA PHE A 5 -2.96 -3.56 -5.16
C PHE A 5 -2.72 -4.99 -5.67
N LEU A 6 -1.71 -5.65 -5.14
CA LEU A 6 -1.33 -7.00 -5.53
C LEU A 6 -2.31 -8.06 -5.03
N HIS A 7 -3.22 -7.69 -4.17
CA HIS A 7 -4.35 -8.48 -3.69
C HIS A 7 -5.46 -7.55 -3.21
N ARG A 8 -6.70 -8.02 -3.19
CA ARG A 8 -7.83 -7.24 -2.63
C ARG A 8 -7.73 -7.08 -1.11
N ASP A 9 -7.20 -8.10 -0.43
CA ASP A 9 -6.92 -8.05 0.99
C ASP A 9 -5.62 -7.27 1.24
N PRO A 10 -5.64 -6.23 2.10
CA PRO A 10 -4.48 -5.36 2.33
C PRO A 10 -3.29 -6.08 2.96
N SER A 11 -3.52 -7.07 3.81
CA SER A 11 -2.45 -7.85 4.44
C SER A 11 -1.73 -8.72 3.43
N ARG A 12 -2.47 -9.37 2.53
CA ARG A 12 -1.89 -10.20 1.47
C ARG A 12 -1.18 -9.36 0.42
N ALA A 13 -1.72 -8.19 0.08
CA ALA A 13 -1.05 -7.24 -0.81
C ALA A 13 0.29 -6.77 -0.20
N ALA A 14 0.33 -6.54 1.10
CA ALA A 14 1.55 -6.13 1.81
C ALA A 14 2.62 -7.22 1.82
N LYS A 15 2.23 -8.48 1.96
CA LYS A 15 3.18 -9.61 1.94
C LYS A 15 3.88 -9.78 0.60
N ALA A 16 3.26 -9.34 -0.47
CA ALA A 16 3.83 -9.39 -1.81
C ALA A 16 4.89 -8.31 -2.06
N GLN A 17 4.99 -7.33 -1.17
CA GLN A 17 5.93 -6.21 -1.28
C GLN A 17 6.35 -5.78 0.12
N CYS A 18 7.43 -5.03 0.21
CA CYS A 18 7.93 -4.52 1.50
C CYS A 18 8.40 -3.08 1.33
N ASP A 19 8.41 -2.60 0.13
CA ASP A 19 8.71 -1.24 -0.25
C ASP A 19 7.48 -0.34 -0.13
N MET A 20 7.63 0.92 -0.44
CA MET A 20 6.54 1.90 -0.42
C MET A 20 5.94 2.20 0.97
N VAL A 21 6.62 1.80 2.07
CA VAL A 21 6.15 2.11 3.43
C VAL A 21 6.07 3.62 3.65
N LEU A 22 7.10 4.35 3.22
CA LEU A 22 7.14 5.82 3.37
C LEU A 22 6.02 6.48 2.56
N GLU A 23 5.89 6.16 1.28
CA GLU A 23 4.87 6.76 0.40
C GLU A 23 3.46 6.45 0.91
N THR A 24 3.21 5.22 1.33
CA THR A 24 1.92 4.83 1.90
C THR A 24 1.62 5.62 3.17
N THR A 25 2.62 5.80 4.04
CA THR A 25 2.47 6.59 5.26
C THR A 25 2.24 8.08 4.97
N GLN A 26 2.87 8.61 3.93
CA GLN A 26 2.64 9.99 3.47
C GLN A 26 1.20 10.19 2.98
N MET A 27 0.67 9.25 2.19
CA MET A 27 -0.72 9.28 1.71
C MET A 27 -1.71 9.18 2.88
N LEU A 28 -1.46 8.29 3.83
CA LEU A 28 -2.25 8.16 5.06
C LEU A 28 -2.26 9.44 5.88
N SER A 29 -1.10 10.08 6.03
CA SER A 29 -0.97 11.32 6.80
C SER A 29 -1.79 12.44 6.17
N THR A 30 -1.73 12.57 4.86
CA THR A 30 -2.53 13.55 4.11
C THR A 30 -4.02 13.26 4.26
N ALA A 31 -4.43 12.00 4.13
CA ALA A 31 -5.83 11.59 4.29
C ALA A 31 -6.33 11.83 5.71
N ALA A 32 -5.57 11.46 6.74
CA ALA A 32 -5.95 11.66 8.13
C ALA A 32 -6.18 13.15 8.44
N ARG A 33 -5.37 14.03 7.89
CA ARG A 33 -5.54 15.49 8.03
C ARG A 33 -6.80 15.97 7.32
N ARG A 34 -7.14 15.43 6.17
CA ARG A 34 -8.39 15.74 5.45
C ARG A 34 -9.64 15.28 6.22
N PHE A 35 -9.50 14.23 7.03
CA PHE A 35 -10.56 13.79 7.97
C PHE A 35 -10.57 14.61 9.27
N GLY A 36 -9.77 15.68 9.38
CA GLY A 36 -9.76 16.59 10.51
C GLY A 36 -8.81 16.24 11.65
N ASN A 37 -7.89 15.30 11.44
CA ASN A 37 -6.94 14.85 12.46
C ASN A 37 -5.55 15.42 12.20
N ASN A 38 -5.02 16.21 13.14
CA ASN A 38 -3.67 16.77 13.04
C ASN A 38 -2.62 15.72 13.47
N VAL A 39 -2.36 14.76 12.60
CA VAL A 39 -1.48 13.61 12.87
C VAL A 39 -0.67 13.27 11.61
N GLY A 40 0.48 12.64 11.82
CA GLY A 40 1.35 12.16 10.75
C GLY A 40 2.20 13.25 10.10
N TYR A 41 2.77 12.92 8.97
CA TYR A 41 3.62 13.82 8.20
C TYR A 41 2.83 15.00 7.63
N LYS A 42 3.54 16.05 7.26
CA LYS A 42 2.94 17.16 6.48
C LYS A 42 2.42 16.62 5.15
N PRO A 43 1.37 17.24 4.58
CA PRO A 43 0.84 16.81 3.29
C PRO A 43 1.93 16.74 2.22
N ALA A 44 1.98 15.60 1.52
CA ALA A 44 2.90 15.37 0.41
C ALA A 44 2.08 14.90 -0.79
N TYR A 45 2.32 15.46 -1.96
CA TYR A 45 1.62 15.15 -3.20
C TYR A 45 0.08 15.03 -3.02
N PRO A 46 -0.57 16.09 -2.48
CA PRO A 46 -1.97 16.00 -2.05
C PRO A 46 -2.94 15.75 -3.20
N ASN A 47 -2.56 16.10 -4.43
CA ASN A 47 -3.42 15.96 -5.61
C ASN A 47 -3.07 14.72 -6.45
N HIS A 48 -2.14 13.88 -6.00
CA HIS A 48 -1.87 12.61 -6.68
C HIS A 48 -3.12 11.72 -6.65
N PRO A 49 -3.50 11.05 -7.75
CA PRO A 49 -4.72 10.24 -7.80
C PRO A 49 -4.85 9.23 -6.67
N MET A 50 -3.76 8.58 -6.29
CA MET A 50 -3.78 7.62 -5.18
C MET A 50 -4.02 8.31 -3.82
N THR A 51 -3.42 9.48 -3.59
CA THR A 51 -3.66 10.26 -2.37
C THR A 51 -5.12 10.70 -2.28
N LEU A 52 -5.72 11.10 -3.40
CA LEU A 52 -7.13 11.46 -3.48
C LEU A 52 -8.02 10.25 -3.15
N TRP A 53 -7.70 9.08 -3.68
CA TRP A 53 -8.44 7.85 -3.38
C TRP A 53 -8.40 7.49 -1.89
N VAL A 54 -7.23 7.53 -1.27
CA VAL A 54 -7.07 7.26 0.18
C VAL A 54 -7.90 8.24 1.00
N SER A 55 -8.00 9.49 0.55
CA SER A 55 -8.71 10.58 1.24
C SER A 55 -10.21 10.60 0.98
N ASP A 56 -10.70 9.85 0.00
CA ASP A 56 -12.08 9.97 -0.49
C ASP A 56 -13.12 9.38 0.48
N THR A 57 -12.84 8.21 1.05
CA THR A 57 -13.72 7.56 2.01
C THR A 57 -12.96 7.04 3.22
N ARG A 58 -13.69 6.86 4.34
CA ARG A 58 -13.10 6.24 5.53
C ARG A 58 -12.65 4.80 5.26
N ASP A 59 -13.42 4.04 4.48
CA ASP A 59 -13.06 2.66 4.13
C ASP A 59 -11.77 2.60 3.31
N ASN A 60 -11.57 3.53 2.36
CA ASN A 60 -10.33 3.64 1.61
C ASN A 60 -9.14 3.93 2.51
N LEU A 61 -9.30 4.85 3.45
CA LEU A 61 -8.26 5.16 4.44
C LEU A 61 -7.97 3.92 5.32
N CYS A 62 -8.99 3.25 5.80
CA CYS A 62 -8.84 2.06 6.65
C CYS A 62 -8.15 0.90 5.92
N TRP A 63 -8.48 0.67 4.64
CA TRP A 63 -7.79 -0.30 3.80
C TRP A 63 -6.28 0.03 3.73
N THR A 64 -5.99 1.30 3.47
CA THR A 64 -4.61 1.78 3.35
C THR A 64 -3.87 1.71 4.68
N LEU A 65 -4.54 2.01 5.78
CA LEU A 65 -3.97 1.89 7.13
C LEU A 65 -3.59 0.44 7.45
N GLN A 66 -4.50 -0.51 7.19
CA GLN A 66 -4.21 -1.93 7.38
C GLN A 66 -3.04 -2.36 6.50
N HIS A 67 -3.00 -1.92 5.26
CA HIS A 67 -1.91 -2.20 4.33
C HIS A 67 -0.58 -1.64 4.85
N ALA A 68 -0.55 -0.41 5.33
CA ALA A 68 0.65 0.21 5.90
C ALA A 68 1.16 -0.53 7.14
N MET A 69 0.26 -0.94 8.02
CA MET A 69 0.60 -1.73 9.21
C MET A 69 1.27 -3.06 8.81
N GLU A 70 0.72 -3.75 7.83
CA GLU A 70 1.27 -5.02 7.35
C GLU A 70 2.57 -4.84 6.57
N LEU A 71 2.70 -3.78 5.76
CA LEU A 71 3.97 -3.42 5.10
C LEU A 71 5.08 -3.20 6.14
N SER A 72 4.77 -2.51 7.21
CA SER A 72 5.74 -2.25 8.29
C SER A 72 6.15 -3.53 9.00
N LYS A 73 5.22 -4.46 9.22
CA LYS A 73 5.52 -5.79 9.76
C LYS A 73 6.41 -6.61 8.82
N GLU A 74 6.13 -6.60 7.53
CA GLU A 74 6.96 -7.28 6.53
C GLU A 74 8.38 -6.70 6.51
N TYR A 75 8.52 -5.39 6.58
CA TYR A 75 9.82 -4.75 6.68
C TYR A 75 10.60 -5.26 7.90
N THR A 76 9.97 -5.29 9.06
CA THR A 76 10.59 -5.78 10.30
C THR A 76 10.97 -7.25 10.20
N ALA A 77 10.11 -8.08 9.62
CA ALA A 77 10.38 -9.51 9.43
C ALA A 77 11.58 -9.76 8.50
N ARG A 78 11.74 -8.93 7.46
CA ARG A 78 12.80 -9.09 6.46
C ARG A 78 14.13 -8.48 6.88
N TYR A 79 14.12 -7.36 7.60
CA TYR A 79 15.32 -6.59 7.92
C TYR A 79 15.68 -6.61 9.41
N GLY A 80 14.86 -7.17 10.27
CA GLY A 80 15.14 -7.31 11.70
C GLY A 80 15.14 -6.01 12.49
N LYS A 81 14.51 -4.95 11.95
CA LYS A 81 14.42 -3.62 12.59
C LYS A 81 13.09 -2.96 12.28
N LEU A 82 12.66 -2.04 13.13
CA LEU A 82 11.47 -1.25 12.90
C LEU A 82 11.70 -0.19 11.81
N HIS A 83 10.74 -0.05 10.91
CA HIS A 83 10.76 1.04 9.95
C HIS A 83 10.50 2.38 10.68
N ALA A 84 11.14 3.45 10.24
CA ALA A 84 10.97 4.78 10.85
C ALA A 84 9.51 5.26 10.83
N CYS A 85 8.72 4.84 9.84
CA CYS A 85 7.30 5.17 9.72
C CYS A 85 6.40 4.43 10.72
N GLN A 86 6.89 3.40 11.41
CA GLN A 86 6.07 2.60 12.34
C GLN A 86 5.37 3.48 13.37
N LYS A 87 6.09 4.42 13.97
CA LYS A 87 5.53 5.34 14.95
C LYS A 87 4.41 6.21 14.37
N VAL A 88 4.61 6.71 13.17
CA VAL A 88 3.61 7.55 12.49
C VAL A 88 2.35 6.73 12.16
N ILE A 89 2.52 5.50 11.68
CA ILE A 89 1.40 4.60 11.41
C ILE A 89 0.62 4.31 12.70
N ASP A 90 1.31 4.02 13.80
CA ASP A 90 0.70 3.77 15.09
C ASP A 90 -0.07 5.00 15.62
N ASP A 91 0.49 6.19 15.45
CA ASP A 91 -0.17 7.45 15.83
C ASP A 91 -1.46 7.67 15.01
N ILE A 92 -1.44 7.40 13.72
CA ILE A 92 -2.63 7.50 12.86
C ILE A 92 -3.68 6.47 13.29
N HIS A 93 -3.26 5.25 13.62
CA HIS A 93 -4.16 4.18 14.07
C HIS A 93 -4.96 4.57 15.32
N LEU A 94 -4.42 5.41 16.20
CA LEU A 94 -5.14 5.88 17.38
C LEU A 94 -6.43 6.66 17.02
N TYR A 95 -6.48 7.29 15.85
CA TYR A 95 -7.65 8.04 15.35
C TYR A 95 -8.62 7.18 14.54
N PHE A 96 -8.21 5.98 14.11
CA PHE A 96 -8.98 5.09 13.24
C PHE A 96 -8.91 3.66 13.76
N ARG A 97 -9.31 3.44 15.03
CA ARG A 97 -9.21 2.14 15.70
C ARG A 97 -10.14 1.08 15.12
N ASP A 98 -11.34 1.50 14.72
CA ASP A 98 -12.32 0.65 14.08
C ASP A 98 -12.01 0.52 12.58
N ILE A 99 -11.11 -0.40 12.26
CA ILE A 99 -10.72 -0.63 10.87
C ILE A 99 -11.79 -1.46 10.16
N SER A 100 -12.52 -0.83 9.25
CA SER A 100 -13.48 -1.46 8.35
C SER A 100 -13.21 -0.97 6.94
N PHE A 101 -13.13 -1.89 5.98
CA PHE A 101 -12.88 -1.57 4.57
C PHE A 101 -13.72 -2.43 3.61
N ASP A 102 -14.93 -2.79 4.04
CA ASP A 102 -15.85 -3.63 3.26
C ASP A 102 -16.38 -2.92 2.00
N ASN A 103 -16.40 -1.60 2.01
CA ASN A 103 -16.96 -0.76 0.95
C ASN A 103 -15.93 0.21 0.36
N ILE A 104 -14.73 -0.27 0.04
CA ILE A 104 -13.76 0.57 -0.67
C ILE A 104 -14.28 0.89 -2.07
N THR A 105 -13.95 2.09 -2.55
CA THR A 105 -14.18 2.45 -3.94
C THR A 105 -13.09 1.83 -4.82
N GLU A 106 -13.32 1.77 -6.12
CA GLU A 106 -12.34 1.22 -7.04
C GLU A 106 -11.07 2.10 -7.05
N PRO A 107 -9.90 1.53 -6.79
CA PRO A 107 -8.65 2.29 -6.79
C PRO A 107 -8.29 2.78 -8.18
N PRO A 108 -7.64 3.96 -8.29
CA PRO A 108 -7.11 4.42 -9.57
C PRO A 108 -5.96 3.51 -10.03
N GLN A 109 -5.88 3.25 -11.31
CA GLN A 109 -4.80 2.50 -11.92
C GLN A 109 -3.67 3.46 -12.32
N CYS A 110 -2.76 3.70 -11.38
CA CYS A 110 -1.63 4.63 -11.55
C CYS A 110 -0.46 3.93 -12.23
N MET A 111 -0.58 3.71 -13.53
CA MET A 111 0.39 2.97 -14.34
C MET A 111 0.26 3.36 -15.81
N PRO A 112 1.22 2.98 -16.68
CA PRO A 112 1.06 3.13 -18.12
C PRO A 112 -0.18 2.40 -18.65
N ASP A 113 -0.82 2.96 -19.66
CA ASP A 113 -2.10 2.46 -20.19
C ASP A 113 -2.05 0.99 -20.65
N GLU A 114 -0.88 0.52 -21.09
CA GLU A 114 -0.68 -0.86 -21.55
C GLU A 114 -0.97 -1.91 -20.46
N PHE A 115 -0.89 -1.53 -19.17
CA PHE A 115 -1.16 -2.43 -18.04
C PHE A 115 -2.58 -2.32 -17.51
N LYS A 116 -3.30 -1.25 -17.86
CA LYS A 116 -4.64 -1.00 -17.34
C LYS A 116 -5.65 -1.98 -17.89
N CYS A 117 -6.54 -2.44 -17.03
CA CYS A 117 -7.65 -3.32 -17.41
C CYS A 117 -8.83 -3.16 -16.44
N ASP A 118 -9.89 -3.92 -16.66
CA ASP A 118 -11.11 -3.89 -15.84
C ASP A 118 -10.92 -4.47 -14.43
N ASP A 119 -9.89 -5.30 -14.22
CA ASP A 119 -9.52 -5.83 -12.90
C ASP A 119 -8.27 -5.10 -12.38
N TYR A 120 -8.43 -4.19 -11.42
CA TYR A 120 -7.31 -3.41 -10.88
C TYR A 120 -6.23 -4.28 -10.23
N VAL A 121 -6.58 -5.41 -9.63
CA VAL A 121 -5.59 -6.33 -9.04
C VAL A 121 -4.70 -6.92 -10.12
N ARG A 122 -5.30 -7.39 -11.23
CA ARG A 122 -4.55 -7.90 -12.37
C ARG A 122 -3.65 -6.81 -12.96
N ALA A 123 -4.19 -5.61 -13.15
CA ALA A 123 -3.43 -4.47 -13.68
C ALA A 123 -2.19 -4.19 -12.81
N TYR A 124 -2.34 -4.13 -11.49
CA TYR A 124 -1.22 -3.89 -10.58
C TYR A 124 -0.23 -5.05 -10.55
N ARG A 125 -0.68 -6.30 -10.63
CA ARG A 125 0.20 -7.47 -10.70
C ARG A 125 1.07 -7.45 -11.96
N ASP A 126 0.47 -7.20 -13.11
CA ASP A 126 1.20 -7.13 -14.39
C ASP A 126 2.21 -5.99 -14.38
N TYR A 127 1.81 -4.82 -13.89
CA TYR A 127 2.71 -3.66 -13.77
C TYR A 127 3.85 -3.93 -12.76
N TYR A 128 3.56 -4.53 -11.63
CA TYR A 128 4.56 -4.85 -10.61
C TYR A 128 5.61 -5.84 -11.15
N ILE A 129 5.18 -6.88 -11.84
CA ILE A 129 6.08 -7.84 -12.50
C ILE A 129 7.00 -7.13 -13.49
N HIS A 130 6.46 -6.23 -14.29
CA HIS A 130 7.24 -5.44 -15.22
C HIS A 130 8.31 -4.61 -14.49
N LYS A 131 7.93 -3.96 -13.40
CA LYS A 131 8.87 -3.17 -12.59
C LYS A 131 9.96 -4.01 -11.94
N ILE A 132 9.63 -5.21 -11.45
CA ILE A 132 10.63 -6.12 -10.85
C ILE A 132 11.69 -6.51 -11.86
N GLY A 133 11.34 -6.68 -13.12
CA GLY A 133 12.26 -7.00 -14.20
C GLY A 133 13.36 -5.95 -14.41
N ASP A 134 13.11 -4.70 -14.01
CA ASP A 134 14.06 -3.59 -14.08
C ASP A 134 14.97 -3.48 -12.85
N TRP A 135 14.72 -4.23 -11.80
CA TRP A 135 15.48 -4.13 -10.56
C TRP A 135 16.78 -4.93 -10.61
N LYS A 136 17.85 -4.35 -10.07
CA LYS A 136 19.18 -4.98 -10.03
C LYS A 136 19.23 -6.22 -9.13
N LEU A 137 18.36 -6.29 -8.12
CA LEU A 137 18.26 -7.40 -7.18
C LEU A 137 16.84 -7.91 -7.14
N PRO A 138 16.63 -9.24 -7.05
CA PRO A 138 15.30 -9.80 -6.93
C PRO A 138 14.65 -9.35 -5.61
N PRO A 139 13.34 -9.13 -5.58
CA PRO A 139 12.64 -8.78 -4.36
C PRO A 139 12.70 -9.92 -3.33
N LYS A 140 12.83 -9.56 -2.06
CA LYS A 140 12.96 -10.54 -0.97
C LYS A 140 11.65 -11.25 -0.61
N TRP A 141 10.55 -10.91 -1.25
CA TRP A 141 9.23 -11.50 -1.00
C TRP A 141 9.07 -12.94 -1.50
N PHE A 142 9.99 -13.42 -2.31
CA PHE A 142 9.96 -14.81 -2.82
C PHE A 142 9.69 -15.86 -1.75
N LYS A 143 10.19 -15.64 -0.54
CA LYS A 143 10.00 -16.57 0.58
C LYS A 143 8.61 -16.52 1.20
N SER A 144 7.92 -15.40 1.05
CA SER A 144 6.58 -15.18 1.62
C SER A 144 5.46 -15.53 0.65
N LEU A 145 5.76 -15.61 -0.64
CA LEU A 145 4.78 -15.84 -1.71
C LEU A 145 4.81 -17.24 -2.30
N ASP A 146 5.51 -18.16 -1.68
CA ASP A 146 5.62 -19.55 -2.14
C ASP A 146 4.25 -20.21 -2.40
N ALA A 147 3.18 -19.62 -1.87
CA ALA A 147 1.82 -20.11 -2.02
C ALA A 147 0.97 -19.38 -3.07
N ASP A 148 1.44 -18.28 -3.65
CA ASP A 148 0.66 -17.57 -4.67
C ASP A 148 1.11 -17.99 -6.08
N PRO A 149 0.30 -18.80 -6.82
CA PRO A 149 0.68 -19.30 -8.12
C PRO A 149 0.92 -18.22 -9.17
N TYR A 150 0.39 -17.01 -8.96
CA TYR A 150 0.59 -15.90 -9.88
C TYR A 150 2.06 -15.48 -9.98
N TYR A 151 2.82 -15.64 -8.89
CA TYR A 151 4.24 -15.25 -8.84
C TYR A 151 5.20 -16.44 -9.02
N ALA A 152 4.68 -17.63 -9.20
CA ALA A 152 5.49 -18.86 -9.28
C ALA A 152 6.52 -18.85 -10.42
N ASN A 153 6.31 -18.03 -11.46
CA ASN A 153 7.16 -17.94 -12.65
C ASN A 153 7.94 -16.60 -12.76
N VAL A 154 8.05 -15.87 -11.69
CA VAL A 154 8.75 -14.58 -11.67
C VAL A 154 10.17 -14.72 -11.18
#